data_894e0e77f8de9588e999ddc70180d82c
#
_entry.id   894e0e77f8de9588e999ddc70180d82c
#
_cell.length_a   1.000
_cell.length_b   1.000
_cell.length_c   1.000
_cell.angle_alpha   90.00
_cell.angle_beta   90.00
_cell.angle_gamma   90.00
#
_symmetry.space_group_name_H-M   'P 1'
#
loop_
_entity.id
_entity.type
_entity.pdbx_description
1 polymer ?
#
loop_
_entity_poly.entity_id
_entity_poly.type
_entity_poly.pdbx_seq_one_letter_code
_entity_poly.pdbx_strand_id
1 'polypeptide(L)' 'MKLTYDPRYNVAYIYLKEKTTQVKTIQVSDQMNVDIAPDGTIYGIELLNANQQLGADSQGKLIVVNEALGESSEIQLAL' A
#
# COMPACT_ATOMS: atom_id res chain seq x y z
N MET A 1 1.95 7.70 -6.92
CA MET A 1 1.72 6.75 -5.81
C MET A 1 2.56 7.15 -4.61
N LYS A 2 2.00 7.04 -3.44
CA LYS A 2 2.68 7.39 -2.19
C LYS A 2 2.39 6.33 -1.14
N LEU A 3 3.43 5.90 -0.42
CA LEU A 3 3.28 5.01 0.73
C LEU A 3 3.61 5.80 2.00
N THR A 4 2.69 5.84 2.96
CA THR A 4 2.94 6.38 4.29
C THR A 4 2.93 5.27 5.32
N TYR A 5 3.67 5.46 6.41
CA TYR A 5 3.70 4.52 7.52
C TYR A 5 3.68 5.28 8.84
N ASP A 6 2.76 4.89 9.72
CA ASP A 6 2.67 5.43 11.08
C ASP A 6 3.10 4.34 12.07
N PRO A 7 4.30 4.46 12.66
CA PRO A 7 4.81 3.45 13.59
C PRO A 7 4.04 3.40 14.92
N ARG A 8 3.32 4.47 15.27
CA ARG A 8 2.54 4.51 16.53
C ARG A 8 1.41 3.49 16.51
N TYR A 9 0.81 3.29 15.35
CA TYR A 9 -0.32 2.38 15.16
C TYR A 9 0.01 1.20 14.27
N ASN A 10 1.22 1.16 13.70
CA ASN A 10 1.67 0.13 12.77
C ASN A 10 0.72 0.01 11.57
N VAL A 11 0.41 1.17 10.97
CA VAL A 11 -0.51 1.29 9.84
C VAL A 11 0.23 1.93 8.67
N ALA A 12 0.13 1.32 7.50
CA ALA A 12 0.60 1.91 6.26
C ALA A 12 -0.60 2.24 5.35
N TYR A 13 -0.42 3.25 4.52
CA TYR A 13 -1.43 3.59 3.51
C TYR A 13 -0.76 3.80 2.17
N ILE A 14 -1.27 3.11 1.15
CA ILE A 14 -0.80 3.24 -0.22
C ILE A 14 -1.79 4.14 -0.96
N TYR A 15 -1.35 5.34 -1.34
CA TYR A 15 -2.14 6.28 -2.11
C TYR A 15 -1.93 5.99 -3.58
N LEU A 16 -2.96 5.52 -4.27
CA LEU A 16 -2.91 5.25 -5.70
C LEU A 16 -3.35 6.45 -6.51
N LYS A 17 -4.37 7.17 -6.03
CA LYS A 17 -4.89 8.39 -6.66
C LYS A 17 -5.26 9.40 -5.59
N GLU A 18 -5.23 10.68 -5.95
CA GLU A 18 -5.71 11.75 -5.11
C GLU A 18 -7.23 11.67 -4.99
N LYS A 19 -7.74 11.80 -3.77
CA LYS A 19 -9.18 11.71 -3.52
C LYS A 19 -9.87 12.97 -3.99
N THR A 20 -10.57 12.87 -5.12
CA THR A 20 -11.35 13.97 -5.70
C THR A 20 -12.85 13.79 -5.51
N THR A 21 -13.27 12.67 -4.96
CA THR A 21 -14.68 12.36 -4.69
C THR A 21 -14.79 11.57 -3.38
N GLN A 22 -16.02 11.38 -2.93
CA GLN A 22 -16.28 10.58 -1.75
C GLN A 22 -16.00 9.12 -2.05
N VAL A 23 -15.31 8.44 -1.13
CA VAL A 23 -14.98 7.01 -1.26
C VAL A 23 -15.70 6.22 -0.18
N LYS A 24 -15.92 4.94 -0.45
CA LYS A 24 -16.38 3.96 0.52
C LYS A 24 -15.20 3.11 0.93
N THR A 25 -15.02 2.92 2.23
CA THR A 25 -14.00 2.02 2.75
C THR A 25 -14.57 0.62 2.89
N ILE A 26 -13.93 -0.35 2.27
CA ILE A 26 -14.30 -1.75 2.33
C ILE A 26 -13.23 -2.51 3.10
N GLN A 27 -13.63 -3.21 4.15
CA GLN A 27 -12.74 -4.12 4.86
C GLN A 27 -12.62 -5.42 4.07
N VAL A 28 -11.41 -5.67 3.54
CA VAL A 28 -11.13 -6.89 2.77
C VAL A 28 -10.77 -8.03 3.72
N SER A 29 -10.03 -7.72 4.78
CA SER A 29 -9.63 -8.68 5.80
C SER A 29 -9.36 -7.92 7.10
N ASP A 30 -8.95 -8.64 8.15
CA ASP A 30 -8.55 -8.02 9.41
C ASP A 30 -7.35 -7.09 9.26
N GLN A 31 -6.61 -7.20 8.16
CA GLN A 31 -5.36 -6.46 7.97
C GLN A 31 -5.37 -5.54 6.74
N MET A 32 -6.50 -5.45 6.03
CA MET A 32 -6.57 -4.63 4.82
C MET A 32 -7.93 -3.97 4.65
N ASN A 33 -7.90 -2.66 4.43
CA ASN A 33 -9.06 -1.88 4.00
C ASN A 33 -8.76 -1.24 2.65
N VAL A 34 -9.77 -1.11 1.80
CA VAL A 34 -9.64 -0.51 0.47
C VAL A 34 -10.62 0.64 0.36
N ASP A 35 -10.13 1.81 -0.09
CA ASP A 35 -10.95 2.96 -0.41
C ASP A 35 -11.32 2.94 -1.89
N ILE A 36 -12.61 2.85 -2.17
CA ILE A 36 -13.13 2.69 -3.52
C ILE A 36 -14.17 3.77 -3.83
N ALA A 37 -14.09 4.35 -5.02
CA ALA A 37 -15.08 5.31 -5.51
C ALA A 37 -16.32 4.59 -6.07
N PRO A 38 -17.45 5.32 -6.26
CA PRO A 38 -18.67 4.71 -6.81
C PRO A 38 -18.50 4.07 -8.18
N ASP A 39 -17.56 4.54 -8.98
CA ASP A 39 -17.28 3.96 -10.31
C ASP A 39 -16.34 2.76 -10.29
N GLY A 40 -15.92 2.31 -9.09
CA GLY A 40 -15.00 1.19 -8.94
C GLY A 40 -13.53 1.56 -8.90
N THR A 41 -13.19 2.84 -9.02
CA THR A 41 -11.80 3.29 -8.94
C THR A 41 -11.26 3.09 -7.53
N ILE A 42 -10.10 2.44 -7.41
CA ILE A 42 -9.40 2.27 -6.13
C ILE A 42 -8.52 3.49 -5.89
N TYR A 43 -8.77 4.18 -4.78
CA TYR A 43 -8.01 5.37 -4.40
C TYR A 43 -6.87 5.07 -3.48
N GLY A 44 -7.02 4.07 -2.63
CA GLY A 44 -5.95 3.69 -1.72
C GLY A 44 -6.22 2.40 -0.98
N ILE A 45 -5.17 1.93 -0.32
CA ILE A 45 -5.19 0.67 0.45
C ILE A 45 -4.56 0.95 1.80
N GLU A 46 -5.29 0.65 2.88
CA GLU A 46 -4.79 0.70 4.25
C GLU A 46 -4.35 -0.69 4.68
N LEU A 47 -3.14 -0.78 5.19
CA LEU A 47 -2.58 -2.02 5.71
C LEU A 47 -2.39 -1.90 7.22
N LEU A 48 -3.06 -2.74 7.98
CA LEU A 48 -2.87 -2.90 9.42
C LEU A 48 -1.77 -3.92 9.65
N ASN A 49 -1.10 -3.86 10.81
CA ASN A 49 0.06 -4.70 11.07
C ASN A 49 1.11 -4.57 9.96
N ALA A 50 1.36 -3.34 9.55
CA ALA A 50 2.01 -3.03 8.29
C ALA A 50 3.47 -3.46 8.24
N ASN A 51 4.20 -3.41 9.36
CA ASN A 51 5.60 -3.80 9.37
C ASN A 51 5.79 -5.28 9.02
N GLN A 52 4.87 -6.15 9.44
CA GLN A 52 4.92 -7.55 9.05
C GLN A 52 4.50 -7.76 7.61
N GLN A 53 3.42 -7.11 7.17
CA GLN A 53 2.94 -7.28 5.80
C GLN A 53 3.95 -6.78 4.76
N LEU A 54 4.63 -5.67 5.05
CA LEU A 54 5.53 -5.03 4.09
C LEU A 54 6.99 -5.44 4.25
N GLY A 55 7.36 -6.01 5.39
CA GLY A 55 8.76 -6.28 5.69
C GLY A 55 9.16 -7.76 5.78
N ALA A 56 8.18 -8.65 5.83
CA ALA A 56 8.45 -10.04 6.22
C ALA A 56 9.36 -10.80 5.25
N ASP A 57 9.17 -10.62 3.94
CA ASP A 57 9.83 -11.45 2.94
C ASP A 57 11.09 -10.81 2.34
N SER A 58 11.18 -9.48 2.31
CA SER A 58 12.22 -8.77 1.57
C SER A 58 13.08 -7.87 2.44
N GLN A 59 13.11 -8.13 3.75
CA GLN A 59 13.90 -7.35 4.72
C GLN A 59 13.56 -5.85 4.68
N GLY A 60 12.27 -5.53 4.46
CA GLY A 60 11.80 -4.16 4.40
C GLY A 60 12.08 -3.45 3.09
N LYS A 61 12.32 -4.17 2.01
CA LYS A 61 12.55 -3.59 0.69
C LYS A 61 11.33 -3.73 -0.20
N LEU A 62 11.09 -2.72 -1.03
CA LEU A 62 10.20 -2.83 -2.19
C LEU A 62 11.05 -3.09 -3.41
N ILE A 63 10.79 -4.19 -4.11
CA ILE A 63 11.49 -4.55 -5.34
C ILE A 63 10.50 -4.35 -6.49
N VAL A 64 10.87 -3.47 -7.43
CA VAL A 64 10.07 -3.19 -8.62
C VAL A 64 10.75 -3.86 -9.80
N VAL A 65 10.06 -4.77 -10.46
CA VAL A 65 10.59 -5.51 -11.61
C VAL A 65 9.78 -5.17 -12.85
N ASN A 66 10.46 -4.70 -13.88
CA ASN A 66 9.85 -4.60 -15.21
C ASN A 66 10.09 -5.94 -15.92
N GLU A 67 9.07 -6.76 -16.00
CA GLU A 67 9.20 -8.12 -16.51
C GLU A 67 9.56 -8.16 -18.00
N ALA A 68 9.13 -7.17 -18.77
CA ALA A 68 9.42 -7.11 -20.20
C ALA A 68 10.89 -6.79 -20.49
N LEU A 69 11.49 -5.93 -19.66
CA LEU A 69 12.89 -5.49 -19.85
C LEU A 69 13.88 -6.28 -18.99
N GLY A 70 13.40 -7.05 -18.02
CA GLY A 70 14.26 -7.73 -17.06
C GLY A 70 14.99 -6.79 -16.09
N GLU A 71 14.55 -5.53 -16.02
CA GLU A 71 15.14 -4.54 -15.13
C GLU A 71 14.43 -4.50 -13.80
N SER A 72 15.19 -4.28 -12.74
CA SER A 72 14.63 -4.14 -11.40
C SER A 72 15.28 -3.00 -10.64
N SER A 73 14.55 -2.44 -9.69
CA SER A 73 15.04 -1.46 -8.74
C SER A 73 14.55 -1.81 -7.34
N GLU A 74 15.29 -1.37 -6.33
CA GLU A 74 14.96 -1.61 -4.94
C GLU A 74 14.83 -0.28 -4.20
N ILE A 75 13.83 -0.23 -3.30
CA ILE A 75 13.61 0.91 -2.41
C ILE A 75 13.57 0.36 -0.99
N GLN A 76 14.46 0.86 -0.13
CA GLN A 76 14.43 0.49 1.28
C GLN A 76 13.25 1.20 1.94
N LEU A 77 12.37 0.42 2.58
CA LEU A 77 11.24 0.96 3.33
C LEU A 77 11.67 1.26 4.76
N ALA A 78 11.30 2.42 5.27
CA ALA A 78 11.61 2.86 6.63
C ALA A 78 10.51 2.38 7.61
N LEU A 79 10.49 1.11 7.85
CA LEU A 79 9.43 0.48 8.67
C LEU A 79 9.97 -0.01 10.01
#